data_bb7cc6819b5a2269065a6918dd87d81e
#
_entry.id   bb7cc6819b5a2269065a6918dd87d81e
#
_cell.length_a   1.000
_cell.length_b   1.000
_cell.length_c   1.000
_cell.angle_alpha   90.00
_cell.angle_beta   90.00
_cell.angle_gamma   90.00
#
_symmetry.space_group_name_H-M   'P 1'
#
loop_
_entity.id
_entity.type
_entity.pdbx_description
1 polymer ?
#
loop_
_entity_poly.entity_id
_entity_poly.type
_entity_poly.pdbx_seq_one_letter_code
_entity_poly.pdbx_strand_id
1 'polypeptide(L)'
;MSEQIFEKLKELLSAQNANFRAVSHESVKTSAEVAVARGTQLGQGAKALVCVIKGGGAKRYVLAVLPADYKADLQLIAQALGGTRASLASPDEVMRLTDCVFGSVPPFSFHEELE
;
A
#
# COMPACT_ATOMS: atom_id res chain seq x y z
N MET A 1 -2.26 3.22 -9.67
CA MET A 1 -2.09 4.49 -8.91
C MET A 1 -2.60 5.64 -9.75
N SER A 2 -3.42 6.52 -9.18
CA SER A 2 -3.90 7.67 -9.92
C SER A 2 -2.78 8.69 -10.13
N GLU A 3 -2.94 9.53 -11.15
CA GLU A 3 -1.98 10.59 -11.43
C GLU A 3 -1.90 11.59 -10.28
N GLN A 4 -3.03 11.88 -9.63
CA GLN A 4 -3.08 12.77 -8.48
C GLN A 4 -2.29 12.24 -7.30
N ILE A 5 -2.39 10.95 -7.02
CA ILE A 5 -1.61 10.30 -5.93
C ILE A 5 -0.12 10.28 -6.29
N PHE A 6 0.21 10.02 -7.55
CA PHE A 6 1.59 10.06 -8.02
C PHE A 6 2.22 11.46 -7.79
N GLU A 7 1.48 12.52 -8.10
CA GLU A 7 1.96 13.87 -7.85
C GLU A 7 2.11 14.18 -6.36
N LYS A 8 1.16 13.73 -5.53
CA LYS A 8 1.27 13.88 -4.06
C LYS A 8 2.49 13.18 -3.50
N LEU A 9 2.82 11.99 -4.01
CA LEU A 9 4.01 11.25 -3.60
C LEU A 9 5.28 12.01 -3.95
N LYS A 10 5.37 12.54 -5.17
CA LYS A 10 6.54 13.32 -5.57
C LYS A 10 6.71 14.56 -4.71
N GLU A 11 5.62 15.26 -4.41
CA GLU A 11 5.65 16.42 -3.53
C GLU A 11 6.09 16.06 -2.12
N LEU A 12 5.56 14.97 -1.55
CA LEU A 12 5.93 14.49 -0.23
C LEU A 12 7.43 14.18 -0.15
N LEU A 13 7.94 13.41 -1.11
CA LEU A 13 9.33 13.00 -1.13
C LEU A 13 10.27 14.19 -1.36
N SER A 14 9.89 15.12 -2.24
CA SER A 14 10.67 16.33 -2.49
C SER A 14 10.71 17.24 -1.26
N ALA A 15 9.59 17.38 -0.55
CA ALA A 15 9.51 18.19 0.66
C ALA A 15 10.40 17.65 1.79
N GLN A 16 10.64 16.33 1.79
CA GLN A 16 11.51 15.66 2.77
C GLN A 16 12.96 15.53 2.29
N ASN A 17 13.30 16.12 1.16
CA ASN A 17 14.63 16.02 0.54
C ASN A 17 15.05 14.56 0.27
N ALA A 18 14.10 13.71 -0.05
CA ALA A 18 14.38 12.31 -0.36
C ALA A 18 15.10 12.18 -1.70
N ASN A 19 16.04 11.26 -1.76
CA ASN A 19 16.71 10.90 -3.01
C ASN A 19 15.92 9.80 -3.70
N PHE A 20 15.24 10.15 -4.79
CA PHE A 20 14.38 9.19 -5.50
C PHE A 20 14.41 9.45 -7.00
N ARG A 21 13.90 8.47 -7.76
CA ARG A 21 13.64 8.63 -9.19
C ARG A 21 12.21 8.18 -9.47
N ALA A 22 11.55 8.87 -10.39
CA ALA A 22 10.24 8.50 -10.87
C ALA A 22 10.40 7.83 -12.24
N VAL A 23 9.78 6.64 -12.39
CA VAL A 23 9.88 5.85 -13.61
C VAL A 23 8.47 5.62 -14.16
N SER A 24 8.28 5.92 -15.44
CA SER A 24 7.04 5.59 -16.15
C SER A 24 7.21 4.27 -16.87
N HIS A 25 6.22 3.40 -16.76
CA HIS A 25 6.21 2.10 -17.42
C HIS A 25 4.78 1.68 -17.73
N GLU A 26 4.63 0.61 -18.49
CA GLU A 26 3.31 0.04 -18.80
C GLU A 26 2.62 -0.43 -17.52
N SER A 27 1.29 -0.48 -17.57
CA SER A 27 0.51 -1.04 -16.48
C SER A 27 0.84 -2.51 -16.27
N VAL A 28 1.23 -2.86 -15.04
CA VAL A 28 1.56 -4.23 -14.65
C VAL A 28 0.78 -4.57 -13.38
N LYS A 29 0.53 -5.87 -13.14
CA LYS A 29 -0.39 -6.30 -12.08
C LYS A 29 0.31 -6.99 -10.91
N THR A 30 1.48 -7.57 -11.12
CA THR A 30 2.18 -8.33 -10.07
C THR A 30 3.44 -7.61 -9.62
N SER A 31 3.88 -7.89 -8.39
CA SER A 31 5.14 -7.36 -7.88
C SER A 31 6.33 -7.81 -8.71
N ALA A 32 6.31 -9.03 -9.23
CA ALA A 32 7.36 -9.54 -10.10
C ALA A 32 7.43 -8.76 -11.42
N GLU A 33 6.28 -8.49 -12.05
CA GLU A 33 6.22 -7.68 -13.27
C GLU A 33 6.70 -6.25 -13.03
N VAL A 34 6.34 -5.67 -11.90
CA VAL A 34 6.79 -4.33 -11.51
C VAL A 34 8.31 -4.31 -11.33
N ALA A 35 8.87 -5.32 -10.70
CA ALA A 35 10.33 -5.42 -10.51
C ALA A 35 11.06 -5.45 -11.87
N VAL A 36 10.56 -6.24 -12.82
CA VAL A 36 11.12 -6.29 -14.18
C VAL A 36 11.01 -4.93 -14.86
N ALA A 37 9.84 -4.29 -14.80
CA ALA A 37 9.62 -2.99 -15.43
C ALA A 37 10.54 -1.91 -14.88
N ARG A 38 10.88 -1.98 -13.59
CA ARG A 38 11.77 -1.01 -12.92
C ARG A 38 13.25 -1.39 -12.97
N GLY A 39 13.57 -2.61 -13.37
CA GLY A 39 14.94 -3.12 -13.34
C GLY A 39 15.46 -3.33 -11.91
N THR A 40 14.58 -3.74 -11.00
CA THR A 40 14.90 -3.99 -9.59
C THR A 40 14.65 -5.45 -9.23
N GLN A 41 15.16 -5.87 -8.08
CA GLN A 41 14.86 -7.18 -7.51
C GLN A 41 13.50 -7.15 -6.83
N LEU A 42 12.82 -8.30 -6.78
CA LEU A 42 11.49 -8.41 -6.17
C LEU A 42 11.46 -7.89 -4.73
N GLY A 43 12.44 -8.29 -3.92
CA GLY A 43 12.51 -7.89 -2.51
C GLY A 43 12.77 -6.41 -2.28
N GLN A 44 13.17 -5.66 -3.31
CA GLN A 44 13.32 -4.21 -3.20
C GLN A 44 11.99 -3.46 -3.31
N GLY A 45 10.94 -4.13 -3.76
CA GLY A 45 9.60 -3.54 -3.83
C GLY A 45 8.96 -3.43 -2.47
N ALA A 46 8.24 -2.35 -2.24
CA ALA A 46 7.37 -2.18 -1.08
C ALA A 46 5.94 -2.51 -1.52
N LYS A 47 5.36 -3.53 -0.87
CA LYS A 47 3.98 -3.95 -1.13
C LYS A 47 3.10 -3.31 -0.07
N ALA A 48 2.07 -2.60 -0.49
CA ALA A 48 1.13 -1.93 0.40
C ALA A 48 -0.24 -2.56 0.28
N LEU A 49 -0.78 -3.04 1.40
CA LEU A 49 -2.08 -3.72 1.46
C LEU A 49 -3.00 -2.93 2.38
N VAL A 50 -4.21 -2.64 1.88
CA VAL A 50 -5.24 -2.03 2.72
C VAL A 50 -5.97 -3.17 3.44
N CYS A 51 -5.93 -3.13 4.77
CA CYS A 51 -6.51 -4.15 5.63
C CYS A 51 -7.65 -3.59 6.47
N VAL A 52 -8.63 -4.44 6.75
CA VAL A 52 -9.73 -4.12 7.67
C VAL A 52 -9.49 -4.88 8.97
N ILE A 53 -9.38 -4.15 10.06
CA ILE A 53 -9.20 -4.73 11.39
C ILE A 53 -10.52 -4.64 12.14
N LYS A 54 -11.01 -5.78 12.63
CA LYS A 54 -12.24 -5.87 13.42
C LYS A 54 -11.92 -6.43 14.80
N GLY A 55 -12.76 -6.07 15.78
CA GLY A 55 -12.58 -6.46 17.16
C GLY A 55 -12.20 -5.27 18.03
N GLY A 56 -12.25 -5.44 19.34
CA GLY A 56 -11.98 -4.35 20.26
C GLY A 56 -13.03 -3.24 20.21
N GLY A 57 -14.22 -3.51 19.66
CA GLY A 57 -15.32 -2.55 19.58
C GLY A 57 -15.26 -1.59 18.38
N ALA A 58 -14.31 -1.77 17.48
CA ALA A 58 -14.16 -0.86 16.35
C ALA A 58 -13.77 -1.59 15.07
N LYS A 59 -14.12 -0.97 13.93
CA LYS A 59 -13.63 -1.36 12.61
C LYS A 59 -12.62 -0.30 12.17
N ARG A 60 -11.41 -0.72 11.84
CA ARG A 60 -10.33 0.19 11.45
C ARG A 60 -9.75 -0.23 10.11
N TYR A 61 -9.30 0.75 9.34
CA TYR A 61 -8.57 0.52 8.10
C TYR A 61 -7.11 0.85 8.33
N VAL A 62 -6.22 -0.07 7.95
CA VAL A 62 -4.78 0.13 8.11
C VAL A 62 -4.05 -0.18 6.82
N LEU A 63 -2.96 0.50 6.60
CA LEU A 63 -2.08 0.27 5.46
C LEU A 63 -0.89 -0.56 5.95
N ALA A 64 -0.84 -1.83 5.55
CA ALA A 64 0.26 -2.72 5.90
C ALA A 64 1.30 -2.69 4.78
N VAL A 65 2.52 -2.33 5.11
CA VAL A 65 3.62 -2.24 4.14
C VAL A 65 4.67 -3.29 4.47
N LEU A 66 5.04 -4.09 3.48
CA LEU A 66 6.01 -5.17 3.65
C LEU A 66 6.82 -5.36 2.36
N PRO A 67 7.99 -6.04 2.42
CA PRO A 67 8.73 -6.36 1.21
C PRO A 67 7.89 -7.19 0.24
N ALA A 68 8.03 -6.93 -1.06
CA ALA A 68 7.17 -7.53 -2.08
C ALA A 68 7.32 -9.05 -2.20
N ASP A 69 8.42 -9.63 -1.74
CA ASP A 69 8.67 -11.06 -1.72
C ASP A 69 8.17 -11.76 -0.45
N TYR A 70 7.54 -11.03 0.47
CA TYR A 70 6.96 -11.57 1.71
C TYR A 70 5.44 -11.66 1.59
N LYS A 71 4.84 -12.52 2.40
CA LYS A 71 3.38 -12.62 2.53
C LYS A 71 2.95 -11.97 3.83
N ALA A 72 1.82 -11.26 3.80
CA ALA A 72 1.25 -10.67 5.00
C ALA A 72 0.64 -11.75 5.89
N ASP A 73 0.94 -11.69 7.18
CA ASP A 73 0.27 -12.50 8.19
C ASP A 73 -0.83 -11.67 8.83
N LEU A 74 -2.06 -11.87 8.35
CA LEU A 74 -3.20 -11.08 8.79
C LEU A 74 -3.51 -11.26 10.27
N GLN A 75 -3.27 -12.45 10.83
CA GLN A 75 -3.49 -12.69 12.26
C GLN A 75 -2.52 -11.89 13.13
N LEU A 76 -1.26 -11.82 12.74
CA LEU A 76 -0.27 -10.99 13.43
C LEU A 76 -0.60 -9.50 13.33
N ILE A 77 -1.09 -9.06 12.18
CA ILE A 77 -1.52 -7.67 11.99
C ILE A 77 -2.68 -7.34 12.93
N ALA A 78 -3.67 -8.21 13.02
CA ALA A 78 -4.80 -8.03 13.93
C ALA A 78 -4.33 -7.95 15.38
N GLN A 79 -3.46 -8.85 15.80
CA GLN A 79 -2.93 -8.88 17.18
C GLN A 79 -2.13 -7.61 17.49
N ALA A 80 -1.29 -7.17 16.59
CA ALA A 80 -0.46 -5.97 16.78
C ALA A 80 -1.31 -4.70 16.96
N LEU A 81 -2.52 -4.69 16.40
CA LEU A 81 -3.41 -3.53 16.45
C LEU A 81 -4.54 -3.68 17.47
N GLY A 82 -4.48 -4.71 18.31
CA GLY A 82 -5.49 -4.91 19.35
C GLY A 82 -6.82 -5.42 18.86
N GLY A 83 -6.90 -5.90 17.61
CA GLY A 83 -8.11 -6.50 17.05
C GLY A 83 -8.13 -8.00 17.18
N THR A 84 -9.24 -8.60 16.79
CA THR A 84 -9.41 -10.06 16.81
C THR A 84 -9.32 -10.68 15.44
N ARG A 85 -9.56 -9.91 14.38
CA ARG A 85 -9.58 -10.40 13.02
C ARG A 85 -9.12 -9.32 12.04
N ALA A 86 -8.35 -9.72 11.03
CA ALA A 86 -7.96 -8.86 9.93
C ALA A 86 -8.27 -9.54 8.60
N SER A 87 -8.65 -8.74 7.61
CA SER A 87 -8.87 -9.18 6.24
C SER A 87 -8.41 -8.10 5.27
N LEU A 88 -8.22 -8.47 4.00
CA LEU A 88 -7.95 -7.47 2.97
C LEU A 88 -9.24 -6.68 2.68
N ALA A 89 -9.09 -5.38 2.46
CA ALA A 89 -10.21 -4.53 2.06
C ALA A 89 -10.69 -4.91 0.65
N SER A 90 -11.96 -4.63 0.36
CA SER A 90 -12.50 -4.84 -0.98
C SER A 90 -11.90 -3.85 -1.98
N PRO A 91 -11.93 -4.15 -3.31
CA PRO A 91 -11.48 -3.19 -4.32
C PRO A 91 -12.16 -1.82 -4.21
N ASP A 92 -13.45 -1.77 -3.88
CA ASP A 92 -14.18 -0.52 -3.70
C ASP A 92 -13.67 0.27 -2.49
N GLU A 93 -13.39 -0.41 -1.38
CA GLU A 93 -12.81 0.23 -0.19
C GLU A 93 -11.40 0.74 -0.47
N VAL A 94 -10.60 -0.02 -1.20
CA VAL A 94 -9.25 0.41 -1.61
C VAL A 94 -9.33 1.69 -2.44
N MET A 95 -10.22 1.74 -3.42
CA MET A 95 -10.39 2.93 -4.27
C MET A 95 -10.85 4.12 -3.44
N ARG A 96 -11.81 3.94 -2.56
CA ARG A 96 -12.31 5.01 -1.69
C ARG A 96 -11.22 5.60 -0.81
N LEU A 97 -10.36 4.75 -0.24
CA LEU A 97 -9.36 5.16 0.75
C LEU A 97 -8.04 5.61 0.13
N THR A 98 -7.72 5.17 -1.07
CA THR A 98 -6.40 5.42 -1.67
C THR A 98 -6.43 6.15 -3.01
N ASP A 99 -7.59 6.22 -3.66
CA ASP A 99 -7.72 6.70 -5.05
C ASP A 99 -6.82 5.91 -6.01
N CYS A 100 -6.60 4.63 -5.69
CA CYS A 100 -5.77 3.72 -6.48
C CYS A 100 -6.51 2.41 -6.68
N VAL A 101 -6.24 1.73 -7.79
CA VAL A 101 -6.80 0.39 -7.99
C VAL A 101 -6.05 -0.62 -7.11
N PHE A 102 -6.71 -1.71 -6.79
CA PHE A 102 -6.12 -2.81 -6.04
C PHE A 102 -4.80 -3.25 -6.70
N GLY A 103 -3.76 -3.37 -5.91
CA GLY A 103 -2.43 -3.75 -6.39
C GLY A 103 -1.52 -2.60 -6.80
N SER A 104 -2.02 -1.35 -6.81
CA SER A 104 -1.21 -0.17 -7.17
C SER A 104 -1.20 0.89 -6.08
N VAL A 105 -1.37 0.47 -4.83
CA VAL A 105 -1.42 1.36 -3.67
C VAL A 105 0.01 1.73 -3.24
N PRO A 106 0.32 3.02 -3.03
CA PRO A 106 1.63 3.43 -2.53
C PRO A 106 1.77 3.15 -1.03
N PRO A 107 3.02 3.11 -0.51
CA PRO A 107 3.27 2.83 0.90
C PRO A 107 3.05 4.05 1.82
N PHE A 108 2.20 4.96 1.43
CA PHE A 108 1.86 6.16 2.21
C PHE A 108 0.34 6.35 2.18
N SER A 109 -0.22 6.79 3.32
CA SER A 109 -1.64 7.10 3.40
C SER A 109 -1.86 8.60 3.22
N PHE A 110 -2.87 8.94 2.40
CA PHE A 110 -3.33 10.31 2.20
C PHE A 110 -4.80 10.48 2.63
N HIS A 111 -5.33 9.53 3.40
CA HIS A 111 -6.72 9.55 3.86
C HIS A 111 -6.75 9.39 5.38
N GLU A 112 -7.54 10.22 6.05
CA GLU A 112 -7.58 10.23 7.53
C GLU A 112 -8.10 8.92 8.15
N GLU A 113 -8.94 8.17 7.43
CA GLU A 113 -9.45 6.89 7.90
C GLU A 113 -8.47 5.72 7.70
N LEU A 114 -7.39 5.93 6.95
CA LEU A 114 -6.40 4.89 6.65
C LEU A 114 -5.14 5.14 7.47
N GLU A 115 -4.90 4.28 8.45
CA GLU A 115 -3.75 4.37 9.36
C GLU A 115 -2.46 3.87 8.74
#